data_28b5a47705f65fa9f9b8a8adeeb081b0
#
_entry.id   28b5a47705f65fa9f9b8a8adeeb081b0
#
_cell.length_a   1.000
_cell.length_b   1.000
_cell.length_c   1.000
_cell.angle_alpha   90.00
_cell.angle_beta   90.00
_cell.angle_gamma   90.00
#
_symmetry.space_group_name_H-M   'P 1'
#
loop_
_entity.id
_entity.type
_entity.pdbx_description
1 polymer ?
#
loop_
_entity_poly.entity_id
_entity_poly.type
_entity_poly.pdbx_seq_one_letter_code
_entity_poly.pdbx_strand_id
1 'polypeptide(L)'
;IDRGGNVVGLRRGSGKGPKVLIEGHLDTVFPFGTVHGVEERDGFLYAPGIGDDTRALAMLLGLLRALNQNEIKTFGDIVFVATTREEGMGGLGGMKDFLNDNDDIDISLTIDNNDMSVLIFEATSGETYEVNFYGIGGHAFGSFGEMAQPIHAAARAVAKIADFTVPS
;
A
#
# COMPACT_ATOMS: atom_id res chain seq x y z
N ILE A 1 -3.97 -15.33 -8.94
CA ILE A 1 -3.65 -14.82 -7.59
C ILE A 1 -2.33 -15.45 -7.17
N ASP A 2 -1.38 -14.63 -6.77
CA ASP A 2 -0.09 -15.10 -6.27
C ASP A 2 -0.13 -15.50 -4.79
N ARG A 3 1.03 -15.87 -4.20
CA ARG A 3 1.11 -16.24 -2.77
C ARG A 3 0.88 -15.06 -1.81
N GLY A 4 1.12 -13.83 -2.28
CA GLY A 4 0.86 -12.60 -1.52
C GLY A 4 -0.61 -12.20 -1.48
N GLY A 5 -1.45 -12.88 -2.26
CA GLY A 5 -2.86 -12.55 -2.45
C GLY A 5 -3.10 -11.51 -3.53
N ASN A 6 -2.07 -11.09 -4.24
CA ASN A 6 -2.18 -10.12 -5.32
C ASN A 6 -2.89 -10.72 -6.55
N VAL A 7 -3.63 -9.91 -7.27
CA VAL A 7 -4.19 -10.29 -8.57
C VAL A 7 -3.22 -9.88 -9.66
N VAL A 8 -2.69 -10.85 -10.39
CA VAL A 8 -1.64 -10.64 -11.40
C VAL A 8 -2.16 -10.96 -12.79
N GLY A 9 -1.96 -10.04 -13.72
CA GLY A 9 -2.25 -10.18 -15.14
C GLY A 9 -1.01 -9.94 -15.98
N LEU A 10 -0.67 -10.84 -16.90
CA LEU A 10 0.44 -10.68 -17.82
C LEU A 10 -0.06 -10.47 -19.24
N ARG A 11 0.35 -9.37 -19.84
CA ARG A 11 0.16 -9.08 -21.26
C ARG A 11 1.49 -9.17 -21.99
N ARG A 12 1.61 -10.16 -22.86
CA ARG A 12 2.83 -10.40 -23.64
C ARG A 12 3.06 -9.32 -24.70
N GLY A 13 4.29 -8.84 -24.78
CA GLY A 13 4.81 -8.03 -25.87
C GLY A 13 5.50 -8.88 -26.94
N SER A 14 6.33 -8.24 -27.75
CA SER A 14 7.15 -8.92 -28.78
C SER A 14 8.43 -9.58 -28.21
N GLY A 15 8.72 -9.41 -26.93
CA GLY A 15 9.93 -9.88 -26.25
C GLY A 15 11.20 -9.07 -26.54
N LYS A 16 11.06 -7.85 -27.07
CA LYS A 16 12.20 -6.98 -27.47
C LYS A 16 12.35 -5.73 -26.62
N GLY A 17 11.51 -5.54 -25.61
CA GLY A 17 11.51 -4.35 -24.74
C GLY A 17 11.52 -4.72 -23.26
N PRO A 18 11.58 -3.72 -22.39
CA PRO A 18 11.56 -3.92 -20.95
C PRO A 18 10.25 -4.55 -20.48
N LYS A 19 10.31 -5.32 -19.42
CA LYS A 19 9.15 -5.82 -18.69
C LYS A 19 8.68 -4.76 -17.70
N VAL A 20 7.50 -4.24 -17.94
CA VAL A 20 6.93 -3.13 -17.17
C VAL A 20 5.85 -3.65 -16.24
N LEU A 21 6.01 -3.37 -14.96
CA LEU A 21 4.98 -3.57 -13.94
C LEU A 21 4.15 -2.30 -13.82
N ILE A 22 2.82 -2.43 -13.81
CA ILE A 22 1.88 -1.36 -13.50
C ILE A 22 0.99 -1.84 -12.37
N GLU A 23 0.92 -1.07 -11.30
CA GLU A 23 0.35 -1.50 -10.03
C GLU A 23 -0.59 -0.45 -9.44
N GLY A 24 -1.58 -0.94 -8.69
CA GLY A 24 -2.43 -0.24 -7.75
C GLY A 24 -2.87 -1.21 -6.67
N HIS A 25 -3.30 -0.71 -5.48
CA HIS A 25 -3.60 -1.61 -4.37
C HIS A 25 -5.11 -1.85 -4.17
N LEU A 26 -5.42 -3.02 -3.57
CA LEU A 26 -6.79 -3.52 -3.35
C LEU A 26 -7.32 -3.17 -1.97
N ASP A 27 -6.43 -3.07 -0.99
CA ASP A 27 -6.80 -2.79 0.39
C ASP A 27 -7.05 -1.31 0.63
N THR A 28 -7.65 -0.99 1.73
CA THR A 28 -7.95 0.38 2.17
C THR A 28 -7.76 0.48 3.68
N VAL A 29 -7.63 1.70 4.19
CA VAL A 29 -7.57 1.98 5.65
C VAL A 29 -8.89 1.72 6.38
N PHE A 30 -9.97 1.46 5.65
CA PHE A 30 -11.30 1.29 6.25
C PHE A 30 -11.50 -0.12 6.81
N PRO A 31 -12.14 -0.27 7.98
CA PRO A 31 -12.45 -1.58 8.55
C PRO A 31 -13.32 -2.44 7.62
N PHE A 32 -13.12 -3.76 7.70
CA PHE A 32 -13.96 -4.70 6.96
C PHE A 32 -15.45 -4.47 7.25
N GLY A 33 -16.25 -4.46 6.19
CA GLY A 33 -17.69 -4.19 6.29
C GLY A 33 -18.06 -2.71 6.25
N THR A 34 -17.11 -1.79 6.14
CA THR A 34 -17.38 -0.39 5.85
C THR A 34 -17.84 -0.25 4.40
N VAL A 35 -19.05 -0.71 4.13
CA VAL A 35 -19.63 -0.62 2.78
C VAL A 35 -20.66 0.51 2.77
N HIS A 36 -20.36 1.54 2.01
CA HIS A 36 -21.33 2.58 1.67
C HIS A 36 -21.53 2.54 0.16
N GLY A 37 -22.75 2.84 -0.30
CA GLY A 37 -22.97 3.03 -1.73
C GLY A 37 -22.10 4.16 -2.25
N VAL A 38 -21.82 4.14 -3.56
CA VAL A 38 -21.17 5.26 -4.23
C VAL A 38 -22.19 6.40 -4.35
N GLU A 39 -21.84 7.57 -3.84
CA GLU A 39 -22.61 8.80 -4.02
C GLU A 39 -21.99 9.63 -5.16
N GLU A 40 -22.82 10.03 -6.12
CA GLU A 40 -22.43 10.99 -7.14
C GLU A 40 -22.98 12.38 -6.78
N ARG A 41 -22.09 13.36 -6.66
CA ARG A 41 -22.45 14.73 -6.33
C ARG A 41 -21.47 15.70 -7.01
N ASP A 42 -22.01 16.73 -7.67
CA ASP A 42 -21.22 17.79 -8.33
C ASP A 42 -20.18 17.26 -9.33
N GLY A 43 -20.48 16.13 -9.99
CA GLY A 43 -19.56 15.49 -10.95
C GLY A 43 -18.44 14.69 -10.32
N PHE A 44 -18.49 14.44 -9.01
CA PHE A 44 -17.55 13.61 -8.26
C PHE A 44 -18.24 12.37 -7.69
N LEU A 45 -17.47 11.31 -7.57
CA LEU A 45 -17.87 10.07 -6.91
C LEU A 45 -17.30 10.04 -5.49
N TYR A 46 -18.14 9.72 -4.52
CA TYR A 46 -17.77 9.62 -3.10
C TYR A 46 -18.05 8.21 -2.58
N ALA A 47 -17.02 7.55 -2.10
CA ALA A 47 -17.10 6.30 -1.35
C ALA A 47 -15.78 6.05 -0.60
N PRO A 48 -15.77 5.27 0.49
CA PRO A 48 -14.54 4.82 1.14
C PRO A 48 -13.63 4.08 0.14
N GLY A 49 -12.35 4.45 0.06
CA GLY A 49 -11.38 3.82 -0.82
C GLY A 49 -11.53 4.11 -2.32
N ILE A 50 -12.45 5.02 -2.72
CA ILE A 50 -12.69 5.28 -4.15
C ILE A 50 -11.53 6.01 -4.82
N GLY A 51 -10.86 6.90 -4.10
CA GLY A 51 -9.69 7.64 -4.58
C GLY A 51 -8.37 6.92 -4.29
N ASP A 52 -8.38 6.15 -3.21
CA ASP A 52 -7.24 5.43 -2.65
C ASP A 52 -7.68 3.98 -2.32
N ASP A 53 -7.49 2.97 -3.20
CA ASP A 53 -6.89 3.16 -4.54
C ASP A 53 -7.76 2.54 -5.66
N THR A 54 -9.08 2.44 -5.46
CA THR A 54 -10.02 1.91 -6.46
C THR A 54 -9.89 2.63 -7.81
N ARG A 55 -9.53 3.90 -7.78
CA ARG A 55 -9.26 4.69 -8.99
C ARG A 55 -8.13 4.09 -9.82
N ALA A 56 -6.97 3.75 -9.22
CA ALA A 56 -5.88 3.14 -9.95
C ALA A 56 -6.28 1.78 -10.51
N LEU A 57 -7.01 0.96 -9.75
CA LEU A 57 -7.53 -0.32 -10.23
C LEU A 57 -8.43 -0.15 -11.46
N ALA A 58 -9.27 0.89 -11.48
CA ALA A 58 -10.07 1.24 -12.65
C ALA A 58 -9.20 1.67 -13.84
N MET A 59 -8.11 2.43 -13.59
CA MET A 59 -7.14 2.84 -14.60
C MET A 59 -6.39 1.64 -15.18
N LEU A 60 -5.96 0.67 -14.36
CA LEU A 60 -5.33 -0.58 -14.82
C LEU A 60 -6.25 -1.33 -15.79
N LEU A 61 -7.52 -1.50 -15.41
CA LEU A 61 -8.51 -2.16 -16.28
C LEU A 61 -8.78 -1.36 -17.56
N GLY A 62 -8.87 -0.03 -17.45
CA GLY A 62 -9.06 0.87 -18.58
C GLY A 62 -7.89 0.78 -19.57
N LEU A 63 -6.66 0.82 -19.07
CA LEU A 63 -5.45 0.68 -19.89
C LEU A 63 -5.40 -0.69 -20.60
N LEU A 64 -5.64 -1.78 -19.85
CA LEU A 64 -5.67 -3.12 -20.43
C LEU A 64 -6.70 -3.23 -21.54
N ARG A 65 -7.91 -2.70 -21.33
CA ARG A 65 -8.97 -2.66 -22.34
C ARG A 65 -8.55 -1.84 -23.56
N ALA A 66 -8.01 -0.65 -23.37
CA ALA A 66 -7.57 0.23 -24.45
C ALA A 66 -6.49 -0.42 -25.31
N LEU A 67 -5.49 -1.07 -24.70
CA LEU A 67 -4.43 -1.79 -25.40
C LEU A 67 -4.98 -2.96 -26.23
N ASN A 68 -5.96 -3.68 -25.70
CA ASN A 68 -6.53 -4.85 -26.39
C ASN A 68 -7.52 -4.45 -27.48
N GLN A 69 -8.41 -3.50 -27.23
CA GLN A 69 -9.41 -3.05 -28.20
C GLN A 69 -8.80 -2.37 -29.42
N ASN A 70 -7.67 -1.66 -29.23
CA ASN A 70 -6.96 -1.01 -30.32
C ASN A 70 -5.83 -1.87 -30.89
N GLU A 71 -5.71 -3.14 -30.50
CA GLU A 71 -4.69 -4.09 -30.96
C GLU A 71 -3.26 -3.55 -30.85
N ILE A 72 -3.01 -2.68 -29.85
CA ILE A 72 -1.69 -2.08 -29.62
C ILE A 72 -0.71 -3.16 -29.19
N LYS A 73 0.36 -3.35 -29.97
CA LYS A 73 1.46 -4.28 -29.65
C LYS A 73 2.59 -3.53 -28.97
N THR A 74 3.02 -4.05 -27.81
CA THR A 74 4.15 -3.52 -27.07
C THR A 74 5.43 -4.29 -27.38
N PHE A 75 6.57 -3.65 -27.24
CA PHE A 75 7.87 -4.34 -27.38
C PHE A 75 8.14 -5.23 -26.17
N GLY A 76 7.95 -4.70 -24.96
CA GLY A 76 8.08 -5.45 -23.73
C GLY A 76 6.76 -5.99 -23.21
N ASP A 77 6.85 -6.91 -22.28
CA ASP A 77 5.72 -7.42 -21.52
C ASP A 77 5.19 -6.36 -20.55
N ILE A 78 3.88 -6.36 -20.32
CA ILE A 78 3.25 -5.54 -19.28
C ILE A 78 2.64 -6.48 -18.24
N VAL A 79 3.04 -6.29 -16.99
CA VAL A 79 2.47 -6.99 -15.83
C VAL A 79 1.55 -6.01 -15.10
N PHE A 80 0.27 -6.35 -15.01
CA PHE A 80 -0.70 -5.62 -14.21
C PHE A 80 -0.84 -6.31 -12.87
N VAL A 81 -0.66 -5.58 -11.77
CA VAL A 81 -0.79 -6.15 -10.43
C VAL A 81 -1.72 -5.28 -9.59
N ALA A 82 -2.74 -5.92 -9.03
CA ALA A 82 -3.52 -5.33 -7.96
C ALA A 82 -3.03 -5.92 -6.64
N THR A 83 -2.32 -5.12 -5.86
CA THR A 83 -1.60 -5.56 -4.66
C THR A 83 -2.47 -5.57 -3.41
N THR A 84 -2.04 -6.31 -2.42
CA THR A 84 -2.63 -6.39 -1.08
C THR A 84 -1.67 -5.81 -0.06
N ARG A 85 -2.17 -5.41 1.10
CA ARG A 85 -1.35 -4.99 2.25
C ARG A 85 -0.42 -3.81 1.92
N GLU A 86 -0.92 -2.87 1.12
CA GLU A 86 -0.23 -1.60 0.91
C GLU A 86 -0.32 -0.76 2.18
N GLU A 87 -1.53 -0.66 2.74
CA GLU A 87 -1.91 0.25 3.79
C GLU A 87 -1.37 -0.12 5.18
N GLY A 88 -1.06 0.92 5.96
CA GLY A 88 -0.81 0.84 7.39
C GLY A 88 0.20 -0.23 7.80
N MET A 89 -0.23 -1.17 8.63
CA MET A 89 0.61 -2.27 9.12
C MET A 89 0.91 -3.33 8.04
N GLY A 90 0.27 -3.25 6.89
CA GLY A 90 0.57 -4.09 5.72
C GLY A 90 1.95 -3.79 5.14
N GLY A 91 2.38 -2.54 5.18
CA GLY A 91 3.74 -2.11 4.89
C GLY A 91 4.23 -2.47 3.50
N LEU A 92 3.40 -2.29 2.47
CA LEU A 92 3.68 -2.68 1.09
C LEU A 92 3.90 -4.19 0.90
N GLY A 93 3.31 -5.01 1.79
CA GLY A 93 3.59 -6.46 1.86
C GLY A 93 3.29 -7.20 0.55
N GLY A 94 2.19 -6.86 -0.14
CA GLY A 94 1.84 -7.46 -1.42
C GLY A 94 2.89 -7.22 -2.50
N MET A 95 3.33 -5.97 -2.64
CA MET A 95 4.37 -5.60 -3.60
C MET A 95 5.72 -6.23 -3.26
N LYS A 96 6.10 -6.25 -1.98
CA LYS A 96 7.34 -6.91 -1.52
C LYS A 96 7.33 -8.41 -1.88
N ASP A 97 6.24 -9.11 -1.63
CA ASP A 97 6.10 -10.52 -1.98
C ASP A 97 6.16 -10.72 -3.51
N PHE A 98 5.48 -9.86 -4.26
CA PHE A 98 5.48 -9.94 -5.72
C PHE A 98 6.89 -9.75 -6.30
N LEU A 99 7.62 -8.71 -5.88
CA LEU A 99 8.97 -8.42 -6.38
C LEU A 99 10.01 -9.46 -5.94
N ASN A 100 9.84 -10.06 -4.76
CA ASN A 100 10.70 -11.16 -4.32
C ASN A 100 10.56 -12.43 -5.18
N ASP A 101 9.39 -12.62 -5.81
CA ASP A 101 9.12 -13.76 -6.68
C ASP A 101 9.36 -13.44 -8.18
N ASN A 102 9.55 -12.17 -8.53
CA ASN A 102 9.67 -11.68 -9.90
C ASN A 102 10.84 -10.69 -10.01
N ASP A 103 12.05 -11.21 -10.16
CA ASP A 103 13.29 -10.44 -10.24
C ASP A 103 13.57 -9.88 -11.65
N ASP A 104 12.71 -10.17 -12.61
CA ASP A 104 12.84 -9.81 -14.02
C ASP A 104 12.00 -8.58 -14.43
N ILE A 105 11.56 -7.77 -13.47
CA ILE A 105 10.88 -6.50 -13.72
C ILE A 105 11.91 -5.39 -13.97
N ASP A 106 11.87 -4.77 -15.14
CA ASP A 106 12.79 -3.68 -15.51
C ASP A 106 12.31 -2.31 -15.05
N ILE A 107 10.98 -2.07 -15.07
CA ILE A 107 10.35 -0.80 -14.73
C ILE A 107 9.10 -1.06 -13.90
N SER A 108 8.94 -0.33 -12.80
CA SER A 108 7.72 -0.36 -11.98
C SER A 108 7.07 1.01 -11.95
N LEU A 109 5.76 1.03 -12.18
CA LEU A 109 4.89 2.20 -12.11
C LEU A 109 3.76 1.92 -11.12
N THR A 110 3.74 2.65 -10.02
CA THR A 110 2.64 2.64 -9.05
C THR A 110 1.71 3.81 -9.32
N ILE A 111 0.40 3.55 -9.38
CA ILE A 111 -0.62 4.57 -9.63
C ILE A 111 -1.36 4.78 -8.31
N ASP A 112 -0.93 5.75 -7.52
CA ASP A 112 -1.52 6.01 -6.21
C ASP A 112 -1.71 7.52 -5.94
N ASN A 113 -0.93 8.38 -6.57
CA ASN A 113 -1.02 9.82 -6.38
C ASN A 113 -2.30 10.43 -6.99
N ASN A 114 -2.94 11.33 -6.24
CA ASN A 114 -4.12 12.07 -6.69
C ASN A 114 -3.82 13.18 -7.71
N ASP A 115 -2.58 13.67 -7.77
CA ASP A 115 -2.16 14.70 -8.73
C ASP A 115 -1.57 14.06 -9.98
N MET A 116 -2.33 14.06 -11.06
CA MET A 116 -1.93 13.49 -12.36
C MET A 116 -0.84 14.29 -13.07
N SER A 117 -0.44 15.43 -12.56
CA SER A 117 0.67 16.24 -13.09
C SER A 117 2.02 15.92 -12.44
N VAL A 118 2.03 15.09 -11.42
CA VAL A 118 3.21 14.75 -10.62
C VAL A 118 3.69 13.33 -10.91
N LEU A 119 4.99 13.20 -11.16
CA LEU A 119 5.69 11.92 -11.20
C LEU A 119 6.69 11.89 -10.05
N ILE A 120 6.51 10.95 -9.11
CA ILE A 120 7.42 10.73 -7.98
C ILE A 120 8.40 9.63 -8.36
N PHE A 121 9.68 9.92 -8.36
CA PHE A 121 10.76 8.96 -8.69
C PHE A 121 11.82 8.84 -7.59
N GLU A 122 11.64 9.59 -6.50
CA GLU A 122 12.45 9.50 -5.29
C GLU A 122 11.52 9.49 -4.08
N ALA A 123 11.77 8.60 -3.14
CA ALA A 123 11.01 8.50 -1.91
C ALA A 123 11.92 8.15 -0.73
N THR A 124 11.51 8.59 0.46
CA THR A 124 12.14 8.16 1.72
C THR A 124 11.57 6.80 2.10
N SER A 125 12.46 5.85 2.45
CA SER A 125 12.01 4.58 3.00
C SER A 125 11.41 4.77 4.40
N GLY A 126 10.42 3.93 4.74
CA GLY A 126 9.77 3.93 6.03
C GLY A 126 9.47 2.50 6.49
N GLU A 127 9.40 2.33 7.80
CA GLU A 127 8.92 1.10 8.42
C GLU A 127 7.92 1.44 9.53
N THR A 128 6.89 0.62 9.67
CA THR A 128 5.86 0.77 10.68
C THR A 128 6.00 -0.31 11.73
N TYR A 129 6.05 0.09 12.99
CA TYR A 129 6.16 -0.83 14.13
C TYR A 129 4.97 -0.65 15.07
N GLU A 130 4.40 -1.76 15.51
CA GLU A 130 3.48 -1.79 16.64
C GLU A 130 4.26 -2.27 17.88
N VAL A 131 4.24 -1.44 18.95
CA VAL A 131 4.93 -1.76 20.20
C VAL A 131 3.94 -1.80 21.34
N ASN A 132 3.78 -2.96 21.94
CA ASN A 132 2.86 -3.19 23.04
C ASN A 132 3.62 -3.27 24.38
N PHE A 133 3.19 -2.47 25.36
CA PHE A 133 3.76 -2.46 26.70
C PHE A 133 2.80 -3.17 27.66
N TYR A 134 3.27 -4.21 28.32
CA TYR A 134 2.48 -5.01 29.25
C TYR A 134 2.97 -4.84 30.68
N GLY A 135 2.03 -4.87 31.63
CA GLY A 135 2.30 -4.87 33.06
C GLY A 135 1.32 -5.78 33.79
N ILE A 136 1.67 -6.21 34.98
CA ILE A 136 0.83 -7.12 35.80
C ILE A 136 -0.51 -6.46 36.16
N GLY A 137 -0.54 -5.14 36.18
CA GLY A 137 -1.70 -4.40 36.68
C GLY A 137 -1.84 -4.49 38.21
N GLY A 138 -2.77 -3.68 38.77
CA GLY A 138 -3.06 -3.69 40.18
C GLY A 138 -3.78 -2.42 40.64
N HIS A 139 -4.23 -2.44 41.90
CA HIS A 139 -4.93 -1.32 42.48
C HIS A 139 -3.94 -0.18 42.82
N ALA A 140 -4.25 1.04 42.43
CA ALA A 140 -3.36 2.19 42.59
C ALA A 140 -2.85 2.43 44.02
N PHE A 141 -3.68 2.15 45.02
CA PHE A 141 -3.34 2.28 46.43
C PHE A 141 -2.82 0.96 47.01
N GLY A 142 -3.51 -0.18 46.74
CA GLY A 142 -3.16 -1.48 47.33
C GLY A 142 -1.85 -2.08 46.85
N SER A 143 -1.37 -1.68 45.67
CA SER A 143 -0.11 -2.13 45.07
C SER A 143 0.86 -0.97 44.79
N PHE A 144 0.75 0.09 45.60
CA PHE A 144 1.56 1.31 45.41
C PHE A 144 3.06 1.00 45.55
N GLY A 145 3.84 1.40 44.54
CA GLY A 145 5.30 1.20 44.52
C GLY A 145 5.78 -0.21 44.14
N GLU A 146 4.90 -1.19 44.00
CA GLU A 146 5.26 -2.57 43.72
C GLU A 146 5.14 -2.95 42.22
N MET A 147 4.52 -2.09 41.42
CA MET A 147 4.22 -2.39 40.04
C MET A 147 4.98 -1.54 39.04
N ALA A 148 5.53 -2.19 38.01
CA ALA A 148 5.96 -1.50 36.81
C ALA A 148 4.75 -0.89 36.08
N GLN A 149 4.86 0.38 35.72
CA GLN A 149 3.81 1.08 34.99
C GLN A 149 4.10 1.06 33.47
N PRO A 150 3.33 0.32 32.67
CA PRO A 150 3.55 0.23 31.22
C PRO A 150 3.53 1.59 30.54
N ILE A 151 2.65 2.51 30.98
CA ILE A 151 2.56 3.85 30.45
C ILE A 151 3.86 4.67 30.65
N HIS A 152 4.57 4.46 31.75
CA HIS A 152 5.86 5.12 31.99
C HIS A 152 6.95 4.56 31.08
N ALA A 153 6.90 3.25 30.77
CA ALA A 153 7.81 2.65 29.82
C ALA A 153 7.54 3.17 28.40
N ALA A 154 6.27 3.22 27.99
CA ALA A 154 5.85 3.79 26.72
C ALA A 154 6.29 5.26 26.58
N ALA A 155 6.04 6.09 27.60
CA ALA A 155 6.43 7.49 27.58
C ALA A 155 7.95 7.68 27.39
N ARG A 156 8.77 6.86 28.07
CA ARG A 156 10.23 6.90 27.89
C ARG A 156 10.67 6.41 26.52
N ALA A 157 9.99 5.44 25.94
CA ALA A 157 10.28 4.97 24.59
C ALA A 157 9.96 6.06 23.56
N VAL A 158 8.78 6.69 23.65
CA VAL A 158 8.36 7.80 22.78
C VAL A 158 9.36 8.97 22.89
N ALA A 159 9.77 9.35 24.09
CA ALA A 159 10.75 10.44 24.28
C ALA A 159 12.08 10.14 23.56
N LYS A 160 12.57 8.89 23.65
CA LYS A 160 13.79 8.48 22.94
C LYS A 160 13.63 8.46 21.41
N ILE A 161 12.45 8.02 20.92
CA ILE A 161 12.17 8.02 19.48
C ILE A 161 12.09 9.46 18.94
N ALA A 162 11.50 10.36 19.72
CA ALA A 162 11.40 11.78 19.36
C ALA A 162 12.75 12.50 19.22
N ASP A 163 13.82 11.94 19.80
CA ASP A 163 15.18 12.44 19.66
C ASP A 163 15.88 11.99 18.35
N PHE A 164 15.28 11.06 17.60
CA PHE A 164 15.84 10.64 16.33
C PHE A 164 15.70 11.76 15.30
N THR A 165 16.77 12.04 14.59
CA THR A 165 16.77 12.98 13.47
C THR A 165 16.27 12.27 12.21
N VAL A 166 15.41 12.94 11.44
CA VAL A 166 15.07 12.47 10.09
C VAL A 166 16.20 12.82 9.12
N PRO A 167 16.42 12.00 8.08
CA PRO A 167 17.31 12.38 7.00
C PRO A 167 16.84 13.70 6.37
N SER A 168 17.77 14.64 6.15
CA SER A 168 17.51 15.93 5.49
C SER A 168 17.87 15.86 4.03
#